data_d768cfc6424bec79ff98f6ec8c8add01
#
_entry.id   d768cfc6424bec79ff98f6ec8c8add01
#
_cell.length_a   1.000
_cell.length_b   1.000
_cell.length_c   1.000
_cell.angle_alpha   90.00
_cell.angle_beta   90.00
_cell.angle_gamma   90.00
#
_symmetry.space_group_name_H-M   'P 1'
#
loop_
_entity.id
_entity.type
_entity.pdbx_description
1 polymer ?
#
loop_
_entity_poly.entity_id
_entity_poly.type
_entity_poly.pdbx_seq_one_letter_code
_entity_poly.pdbx_strand_id
1 'polypeptide(L)'
;YHPPGGIIRHDAVVWSYARGADQRGVHIHQLTEVQDILVENGEVRGVKTNRGTIHCKQVVSCVAGWSSEICKMVGIKLPLVTHPLQALVTTDYKPWLHHVVVSSTLHIYLSQTDRGELVCGNGIDHYPHYGMRSTLGFLESYAAHLLELFPILHNVTVQRQWAGLCDMTPDYSPIISMVDDVDGFYINCGWGTWGFKGSPASGWNTAQMVAERKTPDMIAAFRHDRYVKNRLVGEKAAASVGN
;
A
#
# COMPACT_ATOMS: atom_id res chain seq x y z
N TYR A 1 1.72 25.77 -1.25
CA TYR A 1 2.36 25.33 -2.49
C TYR A 1 3.73 24.70 -2.20
N HIS A 2 3.99 23.50 -2.75
CA HIS A 2 5.22 22.75 -2.55
C HIS A 2 5.95 22.53 -3.89
N PRO A 3 6.83 23.45 -4.32
CA PRO A 3 7.49 23.40 -5.63
C PRO A 3 8.32 22.13 -5.90
N PRO A 4 9.01 21.52 -4.90
CA PRO A 4 9.76 20.29 -5.11
C PRO A 4 8.90 19.05 -5.30
N GLY A 5 7.58 19.15 -5.11
CA GLY A 5 6.65 18.06 -5.33
C GLY A 5 6.52 17.70 -6.81
N GLY A 6 6.04 16.50 -7.09
CA GLY A 6 5.87 16.03 -8.47
C GLY A 6 5.01 14.79 -8.57
N ILE A 7 4.73 14.40 -9.80
CA ILE A 7 4.02 13.17 -10.16
C ILE A 7 5.05 12.17 -10.68
N ILE A 8 4.88 10.91 -10.28
CA ILE A 8 5.68 9.81 -10.81
C ILE A 8 4.75 8.73 -11.37
N ARG A 9 5.12 8.16 -12.50
CA ARG A 9 4.39 7.03 -13.09
C ARG A 9 4.66 5.76 -12.31
N HIS A 10 3.68 5.33 -11.53
CA HIS A 10 3.78 4.16 -10.65
C HIS A 10 4.03 2.86 -11.43
N ASP A 11 3.40 2.69 -12.59
CA ASP A 11 3.59 1.54 -13.48
C ASP A 11 5.05 1.42 -13.95
N ALA A 12 5.65 2.51 -14.40
CA ALA A 12 7.03 2.54 -14.83
C ALA A 12 8.00 2.17 -13.70
N VAL A 13 7.74 2.64 -12.47
CA VAL A 13 8.55 2.30 -11.29
C VAL A 13 8.45 0.80 -10.97
N VAL A 14 7.22 0.25 -10.90
CA VAL A 14 7.00 -1.18 -10.62
C VAL A 14 7.69 -2.06 -11.67
N TRP A 15 7.52 -1.74 -12.95
CA TRP A 15 8.18 -2.47 -14.05
C TRP A 15 9.70 -2.36 -14.01
N SER A 16 10.24 -1.20 -13.61
CA SER A 16 11.68 -1.02 -13.46
C SER A 16 12.25 -1.91 -12.36
N TYR A 17 11.59 -1.99 -11.20
CA TYR A 17 11.99 -2.89 -10.13
C TYR A 17 11.87 -4.37 -10.54
N ALA A 18 10.75 -4.76 -11.16
CA ALA A 18 10.54 -6.14 -11.62
C ALA A 18 11.62 -6.54 -12.63
N ARG A 19 11.89 -5.70 -13.64
CA ARG A 19 12.93 -5.95 -14.62
C ARG A 19 14.33 -6.01 -14.00
N GLY A 20 14.63 -5.11 -13.07
CA GLY A 20 15.90 -5.11 -12.36
C GLY A 20 16.09 -6.34 -11.47
N ALA A 21 15.03 -6.88 -10.89
CA ALA A 21 15.04 -8.12 -10.12
C ALA A 21 15.26 -9.33 -11.04
N ASP A 22 14.50 -9.44 -12.13
CA ASP A 22 14.61 -10.51 -13.12
C ASP A 22 16.03 -10.60 -13.71
N GLN A 23 16.63 -9.46 -14.10
CA GLN A 23 18.03 -9.40 -14.57
C GLN A 23 19.06 -9.87 -13.54
N ARG A 24 18.70 -9.95 -12.27
CA ARG A 24 19.54 -10.46 -11.18
C ARG A 24 19.18 -11.89 -10.75
N GLY A 25 18.37 -12.59 -11.56
CA GLY A 25 18.00 -13.97 -11.35
C GLY A 25 16.85 -14.19 -10.38
N VAL A 26 16.07 -13.16 -10.07
CA VAL A 26 14.85 -13.32 -9.27
C VAL A 26 13.72 -13.87 -10.14
N HIS A 27 13.13 -14.99 -9.73
CA HIS A 27 11.98 -15.58 -10.41
C HIS A 27 10.69 -14.89 -9.98
N ILE A 28 9.94 -14.34 -10.94
CA ILE A 28 8.65 -13.69 -10.72
C ILE A 28 7.52 -14.61 -11.18
N HIS A 29 6.76 -15.14 -10.24
CA HIS A 29 5.66 -16.07 -10.50
C HIS A 29 4.32 -15.33 -10.42
N GLN A 30 3.83 -14.85 -11.55
CA GLN A 30 2.49 -14.27 -11.64
C GLN A 30 1.39 -15.31 -11.49
N LEU A 31 0.19 -14.90 -11.06
CA LEU A 31 -0.97 -15.77 -10.87
C LEU A 31 -0.66 -16.97 -9.96
N THR A 32 0.22 -16.75 -8.98
CA THR A 32 0.63 -17.76 -8.01
C THR A 32 0.25 -17.26 -6.62
N GLU A 33 -0.82 -17.84 -6.09
CA GLU A 33 -1.39 -17.49 -4.79
C GLU A 33 -0.74 -18.31 -3.68
N VAL A 34 -0.24 -17.66 -2.64
CA VAL A 34 0.21 -18.31 -1.42
C VAL A 34 -1.01 -18.69 -0.59
N GLN A 35 -1.18 -19.98 -0.33
CA GLN A 35 -2.30 -20.55 0.41
C GLN A 35 -1.93 -20.90 1.85
N ASP A 36 -0.64 -21.13 2.12
CA ASP A 36 -0.14 -21.46 3.44
C ASP A 36 1.37 -21.20 3.53
N ILE A 37 1.88 -21.01 4.75
CA ILE A 37 3.31 -20.92 5.05
C ILE A 37 3.71 -22.12 5.89
N LEU A 38 4.66 -22.90 5.40
CA LEU A 38 5.13 -24.09 6.07
C LEU A 38 6.11 -23.73 7.17
N VAL A 39 5.73 -24.02 8.41
CA VAL A 39 6.56 -23.80 9.61
C VAL A 39 6.73 -25.13 10.34
N GLU A 40 7.97 -25.52 10.64
CA GLU A 40 8.32 -26.69 11.42
C GLU A 40 9.28 -26.30 12.53
N ASN A 41 8.98 -26.67 13.76
CA ASN A 41 9.77 -26.34 14.96
C ASN A 41 10.10 -24.85 15.11
N GLY A 42 9.15 -23.97 14.74
CA GLY A 42 9.33 -22.51 14.79
C GLY A 42 10.16 -21.91 13.65
N GLU A 43 10.50 -22.69 12.62
CA GLU A 43 11.27 -22.23 11.46
C GLU A 43 10.49 -22.34 10.16
N VAL A 44 10.63 -21.35 9.27
CA VAL A 44 10.08 -21.40 7.92
C VAL A 44 10.74 -22.52 7.10
N ARG A 45 9.92 -23.32 6.41
CA ARG A 45 10.34 -24.39 5.47
C ARG A 45 9.91 -24.11 4.04
N GLY A 46 8.97 -23.22 3.83
CA GLY A 46 8.48 -22.90 2.49
C GLY A 46 7.11 -22.26 2.49
N VAL A 47 6.54 -22.17 1.30
CA VAL A 47 5.18 -21.71 1.06
C VAL A 47 4.42 -22.72 0.20
N LYS A 48 3.16 -22.96 0.53
CA LYS A 48 2.22 -23.73 -0.30
C LYS A 48 1.48 -22.76 -1.21
N THR A 49 1.47 -23.02 -2.49
CA THR A 49 0.78 -22.20 -3.48
C THR A 49 -0.27 -23.00 -4.26
N ASN A 50 -1.13 -22.31 -5.00
CA ASN A 50 -2.07 -22.94 -5.94
C ASN A 50 -1.38 -23.68 -7.10
N ARG A 51 -0.03 -23.58 -7.22
CA ARG A 51 0.79 -24.22 -8.27
C ARG A 51 1.81 -25.22 -7.71
N GLY A 52 1.76 -25.50 -6.43
CA GLY A 52 2.68 -26.40 -5.74
C GLY A 52 3.41 -25.74 -4.59
N THR A 53 4.32 -26.50 -3.99
CA THR A 53 5.11 -26.05 -2.83
C THR A 53 6.45 -25.50 -3.28
N ILE A 54 6.84 -24.36 -2.71
CA ILE A 54 8.17 -23.76 -2.87
C ILE A 54 8.90 -23.88 -1.54
N HIS A 55 9.97 -24.66 -1.48
CA HIS A 55 10.80 -24.79 -0.29
C HIS A 55 11.76 -23.62 -0.18
N CYS A 56 11.80 -22.99 0.99
CA CYS A 56 12.70 -21.87 1.30
C CYS A 56 12.95 -21.80 2.81
N LYS A 57 14.01 -21.08 3.19
CA LYS A 57 14.38 -20.84 4.59
C LYS A 57 13.89 -19.50 5.10
N GLN A 58 13.45 -18.62 4.23
CA GLN A 58 13.04 -17.26 4.55
C GLN A 58 11.85 -16.85 3.68
N VAL A 59 10.87 -16.20 4.28
CA VAL A 59 9.70 -15.63 3.63
C VAL A 59 9.55 -14.18 4.05
N VAL A 60 9.40 -13.28 3.09
CA VAL A 60 9.09 -11.86 3.33
C VAL A 60 7.67 -11.59 2.86
N SER A 61 6.79 -11.21 3.77
CA SER A 61 5.41 -10.82 3.46
C SER A 61 5.34 -9.33 3.13
N CYS A 62 5.01 -9.01 1.86
CA CYS A 62 4.83 -7.64 1.35
C CYS A 62 3.47 -7.52 0.62
N VAL A 63 2.39 -7.95 1.26
CA VAL A 63 1.08 -8.13 0.62
C VAL A 63 0.05 -7.07 1.01
N ALA A 64 0.49 -5.96 1.58
CA ALA A 64 -0.34 -4.79 1.94
C ALA A 64 -1.63 -5.20 2.66
N GLY A 65 -2.80 -4.86 2.14
CA GLY A 65 -4.09 -5.15 2.76
C GLY A 65 -4.36 -6.61 3.12
N TRP A 66 -3.62 -7.57 2.56
CA TRP A 66 -3.74 -9.01 2.86
C TRP A 66 -2.79 -9.47 3.97
N SER A 67 -2.00 -8.57 4.56
CA SER A 67 -0.95 -8.92 5.52
C SER A 67 -1.48 -9.61 6.77
N SER A 68 -2.67 -9.24 7.26
CA SER A 68 -3.30 -9.93 8.38
C SER A 68 -3.61 -11.40 8.07
N GLU A 69 -4.03 -11.71 6.84
CA GLU A 69 -4.36 -13.07 6.44
C GLU A 69 -3.09 -13.94 6.31
N ILE A 70 -2.03 -13.40 5.71
CA ILE A 70 -0.74 -14.11 5.62
C ILE A 70 -0.13 -14.32 7.01
N CYS A 71 -0.17 -13.33 7.88
CA CYS A 71 0.38 -13.45 9.24
C CYS A 71 -0.37 -14.48 10.10
N LYS A 72 -1.69 -14.64 9.89
CA LYS A 72 -2.47 -15.71 10.56
C LYS A 72 -1.96 -17.12 10.23
N MET A 73 -1.43 -17.36 9.02
CA MET A 73 -0.87 -18.66 8.61
C MET A 73 0.31 -19.07 9.47
N VAL A 74 1.02 -18.11 10.08
CA VAL A 74 2.14 -18.36 11.00
C VAL A 74 1.78 -18.05 12.47
N GLY A 75 0.49 -17.93 12.79
CA GLY A 75 0.03 -17.69 14.15
C GLY A 75 0.18 -16.25 14.66
N ILE A 76 0.53 -15.30 13.81
CA ILE A 76 0.74 -13.89 14.19
C ILE A 76 -0.54 -13.07 13.96
N LYS A 77 -0.96 -12.34 14.98
CA LYS A 77 -2.07 -11.38 14.89
C LYS A 77 -1.51 -9.96 14.79
N LEU A 78 -1.70 -9.31 13.64
CA LEU A 78 -1.36 -7.90 13.47
C LEU A 78 -2.55 -7.01 13.87
N PRO A 79 -2.32 -5.87 14.53
CA PRO A 79 -3.34 -4.86 14.78
C PRO A 79 -3.54 -3.99 13.53
N LEU A 80 -3.90 -4.62 12.42
CA LEU A 80 -3.99 -4.00 11.11
C LEU A 80 -5.41 -4.14 10.60
N VAL A 81 -5.96 -3.04 10.08
CA VAL A 81 -7.30 -2.96 9.50
C VAL A 81 -7.20 -2.57 8.04
N THR A 82 -7.87 -3.33 7.17
CA THR A 82 -7.85 -3.10 5.73
C THR A 82 -9.08 -2.33 5.28
N HIS A 83 -8.84 -1.19 4.63
CA HIS A 83 -9.87 -0.33 4.05
C HIS A 83 -9.68 -0.17 2.55
N PRO A 84 -10.74 -0.10 1.75
CA PRO A 84 -10.64 0.35 0.37
C PRO A 84 -10.23 1.82 0.28
N LEU A 85 -9.48 2.14 -0.75
CA LEU A 85 -9.17 3.48 -1.20
C LEU A 85 -9.57 3.60 -2.65
N GLN A 86 -10.50 4.51 -2.96
CA GLN A 86 -11.13 4.59 -4.27
C GLN A 86 -10.55 5.74 -5.10
N ALA A 87 -10.53 5.53 -6.41
CA ALA A 87 -10.08 6.51 -7.37
C ALA A 87 -10.89 6.40 -8.67
N LEU A 88 -10.85 7.46 -9.46
CA LEU A 88 -11.45 7.51 -10.79
C LEU A 88 -10.55 8.26 -11.77
N VAL A 89 -10.81 8.03 -13.04
CA VAL A 89 -10.25 8.81 -14.14
C VAL A 89 -11.38 9.27 -15.07
N THR A 90 -11.26 10.50 -15.54
CA THR A 90 -12.24 11.10 -16.46
C THR A 90 -11.85 10.84 -17.91
N THR A 91 -12.75 11.15 -18.84
CA THR A 91 -12.38 11.41 -20.23
C THR A 91 -11.45 12.62 -20.28
N ASP A 92 -10.76 12.76 -21.40
CA ASP A 92 -9.86 13.89 -21.63
C ASP A 92 -10.58 15.24 -21.60
N TYR A 93 -9.93 16.22 -21.05
CA TYR A 93 -10.33 17.62 -21.02
C TYR A 93 -9.16 18.48 -21.49
N LYS A 94 -9.40 19.65 -22.01
CA LYS A 94 -8.30 20.54 -22.41
C LYS A 94 -7.33 20.73 -21.23
N PRO A 95 -6.02 20.45 -21.42
CA PRO A 95 -5.05 20.63 -20.34
C PRO A 95 -5.00 22.07 -19.83
N TRP A 96 -5.16 22.23 -18.53
CA TRP A 96 -5.15 23.53 -17.83
C TRP A 96 -4.60 23.43 -16.41
N LEU A 97 -4.66 22.24 -15.79
CA LEU A 97 -4.24 22.01 -14.42
C LEU A 97 -2.84 21.41 -14.37
N HIS A 98 -1.83 22.23 -14.16
CA HIS A 98 -0.42 21.83 -14.13
C HIS A 98 0.05 21.37 -12.74
N HIS A 99 -0.81 21.39 -11.75
CA HIS A 99 -0.48 21.06 -10.36
C HIS A 99 -1.33 19.92 -9.85
N VAL A 100 -0.79 19.16 -8.90
CA VAL A 100 -1.62 18.28 -8.07
C VAL A 100 -2.30 19.15 -7.03
N VAL A 101 -3.62 19.07 -6.96
CA VAL A 101 -4.42 19.74 -5.93
C VAL A 101 -4.88 18.72 -4.92
N VAL A 102 -4.68 19.01 -3.64
CA VAL A 102 -5.13 18.19 -2.51
C VAL A 102 -5.89 19.07 -1.55
N SER A 103 -7.10 18.68 -1.21
CA SER A 103 -7.89 19.31 -0.14
C SER A 103 -8.01 18.35 1.02
N SER A 104 -7.38 18.67 2.14
CA SER A 104 -7.51 17.90 3.38
C SER A 104 -8.89 18.06 4.03
N THR A 105 -9.56 19.20 3.83
CA THR A 105 -10.90 19.46 4.37
C THR A 105 -11.98 18.68 3.63
N LEU A 106 -11.87 18.59 2.30
CA LEU A 106 -12.83 17.86 1.46
C LEU A 106 -12.37 16.42 1.19
N HIS A 107 -11.20 16.05 1.70
CA HIS A 107 -10.58 14.71 1.53
C HIS A 107 -10.48 14.27 0.07
N ILE A 108 -10.21 15.19 -0.86
CA ILE A 108 -10.04 14.87 -2.28
C ILE A 108 -8.68 15.31 -2.80
N TYR A 109 -8.23 14.61 -3.83
CA TYR A 109 -7.11 15.03 -4.64
C TYR A 109 -7.47 14.90 -6.13
N LEU A 110 -6.84 15.74 -6.95
CA LEU A 110 -6.88 15.61 -8.40
C LEU A 110 -5.57 16.08 -9.02
N SER A 111 -5.27 15.48 -10.16
CA SER A 111 -4.21 15.90 -11.07
C SER A 111 -4.66 15.68 -12.50
N GLN A 112 -4.11 16.44 -13.43
CA GLN A 112 -4.40 16.27 -14.85
C GLN A 112 -3.19 15.63 -15.55
N THR A 113 -3.45 14.67 -16.43
CA THR A 113 -2.40 14.08 -17.28
C THR A 113 -2.09 15.00 -18.44
N ASP A 114 -0.93 14.77 -19.10
CA ASP A 114 -0.55 15.52 -20.31
C ASP A 114 -1.53 15.34 -21.47
N ARG A 115 -2.32 14.26 -21.46
CA ARG A 115 -3.35 13.98 -22.45
C ARG A 115 -4.71 14.61 -22.13
N GLY A 116 -4.87 15.11 -20.90
CA GLY A 116 -6.06 15.83 -20.47
C GLY A 116 -6.96 15.11 -19.48
N GLU A 117 -6.79 13.80 -19.24
CA GLU A 117 -7.61 13.08 -18.27
C GLU A 117 -7.30 13.57 -16.86
N LEU A 118 -8.34 13.70 -16.02
CA LEU A 118 -8.19 13.97 -14.60
C LEU A 118 -8.10 12.66 -13.84
N VAL A 119 -7.05 12.49 -13.03
CA VAL A 119 -6.88 11.41 -12.08
C VAL A 119 -7.29 11.91 -10.71
N CYS A 120 -8.27 11.27 -10.13
CA CYS A 120 -9.04 11.75 -9.02
C CYS A 120 -9.18 10.70 -7.94
N GLY A 121 -9.14 11.09 -6.68
CA GLY A 121 -9.38 10.19 -5.57
C GLY A 121 -9.87 10.88 -4.31
N ASN A 122 -10.36 10.10 -3.39
CA ASN A 122 -10.91 10.53 -2.12
C ASN A 122 -10.08 9.98 -0.96
N GLY A 123 -10.52 10.26 0.27
CA GLY A 123 -10.04 9.62 1.48
C GLY A 123 -10.30 8.11 1.53
N ILE A 124 -9.90 7.50 2.62
CA ILE A 124 -10.08 6.06 2.86
C ILE A 124 -11.55 5.79 3.19
N ASP A 125 -12.11 4.68 2.68
CA ASP A 125 -13.48 4.26 3.01
C ASP A 125 -13.64 4.07 4.52
N HIS A 126 -14.79 4.51 5.06
CA HIS A 126 -15.06 4.44 6.50
C HIS A 126 -15.15 3.01 7.04
N TYR A 127 -15.61 2.07 6.22
CA TYR A 127 -15.83 0.69 6.64
C TYR A 127 -14.72 -0.23 6.13
N PRO A 128 -14.13 -1.05 7.01
CA PRO A 128 -13.10 -2.01 6.60
C PRO A 128 -13.71 -3.17 5.82
N HIS A 129 -13.17 -3.46 4.66
CA HIS A 129 -13.49 -4.65 3.86
C HIS A 129 -12.43 -4.90 2.78
N TYR A 130 -12.49 -6.07 2.14
CA TYR A 130 -11.55 -6.48 1.07
C TYR A 130 -12.10 -6.28 -0.35
N GLY A 131 -13.19 -5.56 -0.52
CA GLY A 131 -13.76 -5.27 -1.85
C GLY A 131 -12.89 -4.29 -2.62
N MET A 132 -12.50 -4.67 -3.84
CA MET A 132 -11.70 -3.81 -4.74
C MET A 132 -12.57 -3.19 -5.86
N ARG A 133 -13.87 -3.06 -5.62
CA ARG A 133 -14.79 -2.38 -6.53
C ARG A 133 -15.13 -1.02 -5.99
N SER A 134 -15.12 -0.03 -6.87
CA SER A 134 -15.58 1.30 -6.53
C SER A 134 -17.12 1.33 -6.39
N THR A 135 -17.62 2.31 -5.65
CA THR A 135 -19.03 2.44 -5.26
C THR A 135 -19.67 3.70 -5.84
N LEU A 136 -20.99 3.69 -5.95
CA LEU A 136 -21.74 4.90 -6.34
C LEU A 136 -21.59 5.99 -5.27
N GLY A 137 -21.62 5.63 -3.98
CA GLY A 137 -21.44 6.59 -2.89
C GLY A 137 -20.10 7.33 -2.95
N PHE A 138 -19.02 6.66 -3.36
CA PHE A 138 -17.75 7.33 -3.65
C PHE A 138 -17.91 8.35 -4.78
N LEU A 139 -18.54 7.96 -5.89
CA LEU A 139 -18.70 8.85 -7.03
C LEU A 139 -19.52 10.09 -6.68
N GLU A 140 -20.64 9.92 -5.97
CA GLU A 140 -21.51 11.02 -5.55
C GLU A 140 -20.78 12.00 -4.62
N SER A 141 -20.12 11.47 -3.56
CA SER A 141 -19.35 12.29 -2.62
C SER A 141 -18.19 13.01 -3.32
N TYR A 142 -17.43 12.30 -4.14
CA TYR A 142 -16.32 12.91 -4.86
C TYR A 142 -16.77 13.98 -5.82
N ALA A 143 -17.83 13.73 -6.61
CA ALA A 143 -18.37 14.71 -7.55
C ALA A 143 -18.87 15.98 -6.85
N ALA A 144 -19.54 15.85 -5.71
CA ALA A 144 -19.99 17.00 -4.94
C ALA A 144 -18.79 17.88 -4.50
N HIS A 145 -17.77 17.30 -3.89
CA HIS A 145 -16.59 18.02 -3.45
C HIS A 145 -15.75 18.57 -4.62
N LEU A 146 -15.66 17.81 -5.72
CA LEU A 146 -14.96 18.27 -6.92
C LEU A 146 -15.61 19.52 -7.50
N LEU A 147 -16.93 19.54 -7.62
CA LEU A 147 -17.69 20.68 -8.17
C LEU A 147 -17.71 21.89 -7.25
N GLU A 148 -17.57 21.70 -5.94
CA GLU A 148 -17.36 22.79 -4.99
C GLU A 148 -16.03 23.51 -5.25
N LEU A 149 -14.94 22.77 -5.53
CA LEU A 149 -13.63 23.37 -5.84
C LEU A 149 -13.50 23.83 -7.29
N PHE A 150 -14.07 23.08 -8.22
CA PHE A 150 -13.92 23.30 -9.66
C PHE A 150 -15.27 23.23 -10.40
N PRO A 151 -16.14 24.24 -10.28
CA PRO A 151 -17.46 24.27 -10.97
C PRO A 151 -17.37 24.08 -12.49
N ILE A 152 -16.22 24.44 -13.08
CA ILE A 152 -15.96 24.28 -14.51
C ILE A 152 -16.03 22.81 -14.98
N LEU A 153 -15.87 21.86 -14.07
CA LEU A 153 -15.86 20.42 -14.37
C LEU A 153 -17.25 19.77 -14.38
N HIS A 154 -18.33 20.55 -14.35
CA HIS A 154 -19.71 20.06 -14.28
C HIS A 154 -20.13 19.13 -15.45
N ASN A 155 -19.45 19.19 -16.59
CA ASN A 155 -19.72 18.38 -17.77
C ASN A 155 -18.68 17.27 -18.02
N VAL A 156 -17.75 17.06 -17.08
CA VAL A 156 -16.73 16.03 -17.26
C VAL A 156 -17.34 14.64 -17.08
N THR A 157 -16.94 13.70 -17.92
CA THR A 157 -17.44 12.32 -17.87
C THR A 157 -16.44 11.40 -17.20
N VAL A 158 -16.90 10.58 -16.28
CA VAL A 158 -16.09 9.51 -15.66
C VAL A 158 -15.90 8.38 -16.65
N GLN A 159 -14.66 8.05 -16.95
CA GLN A 159 -14.30 6.96 -17.86
C GLN A 159 -14.12 5.63 -17.10
N ARG A 160 -13.50 5.67 -15.92
CA ARG A 160 -13.23 4.49 -15.10
C ARG A 160 -13.16 4.87 -13.64
N GLN A 161 -13.56 3.94 -12.80
CA GLN A 161 -13.31 4.00 -11.35
C GLN A 161 -12.86 2.63 -10.84
N TRP A 162 -12.09 2.62 -9.76
CA TRP A 162 -11.54 1.42 -9.13
C TRP A 162 -11.30 1.62 -7.65
N ALA A 163 -10.99 0.55 -6.93
CA ALA A 163 -10.53 0.60 -5.56
C ALA A 163 -9.25 -0.24 -5.38
N GLY A 164 -8.39 0.19 -4.48
CA GLY A 164 -7.26 -0.55 -3.95
C GLY A 164 -7.42 -0.79 -2.45
N LEU A 165 -6.62 -1.67 -1.88
CA LEU A 165 -6.65 -1.96 -0.45
C LEU A 165 -5.54 -1.19 0.27
N CYS A 166 -5.93 -0.54 1.35
CA CYS A 166 -5.08 0.26 2.22
C CYS A 166 -4.97 -0.41 3.59
N ASP A 167 -3.78 -0.76 4.00
CA ASP A 167 -3.48 -1.46 5.24
C ASP A 167 -3.16 -0.47 6.37
N MET A 168 -4.14 -0.21 7.22
CA MET A 168 -4.05 0.80 8.27
C MET A 168 -3.61 0.20 9.60
N THR A 169 -2.59 0.79 10.19
CA THR A 169 -2.11 0.49 11.54
C THR A 169 -2.66 1.50 12.55
N PRO A 170 -2.73 1.15 13.85
CA PRO A 170 -3.28 2.07 14.89
C PRO A 170 -2.49 3.38 15.04
N ASP A 171 -1.21 3.38 14.71
CA ASP A 171 -0.33 4.54 14.79
C ASP A 171 0.02 5.15 13.42
N TYR A 172 -0.65 4.70 12.36
CA TYR A 172 -0.45 5.14 10.97
C TYR A 172 0.99 4.97 10.45
N SER A 173 1.78 4.15 11.11
CA SER A 173 3.18 3.88 10.75
C SER A 173 3.36 2.44 10.30
N PRO A 174 4.26 2.17 9.33
CA PRO A 174 4.43 0.83 8.77
C PRO A 174 4.93 -0.17 9.81
N ILE A 175 4.79 -1.45 9.49
CA ILE A 175 5.39 -2.56 10.19
C ILE A 175 6.49 -3.13 9.31
N ILE A 176 7.74 -3.00 9.75
CA ILE A 176 8.89 -3.62 9.10
C ILE A 176 9.63 -4.41 10.19
N SER A 177 9.50 -5.73 10.16
CA SER A 177 9.91 -6.55 11.30
C SER A 177 10.36 -7.94 10.91
N MET A 178 11.36 -8.43 11.60
CA MET A 178 11.53 -9.86 11.82
C MET A 178 10.46 -10.30 12.83
N VAL A 179 10.00 -11.54 12.71
CA VAL A 179 9.08 -12.16 13.67
C VAL A 179 9.89 -13.08 14.57
N ASP A 180 9.96 -12.75 15.85
CA ASP A 180 10.83 -13.47 16.79
C ASP A 180 10.35 -14.91 17.07
N ASP A 181 9.01 -15.14 16.97
CA ASP A 181 8.39 -16.45 17.23
C ASP A 181 8.49 -17.42 16.04
N VAL A 182 8.84 -16.94 14.85
CA VAL A 182 8.95 -17.75 13.62
C VAL A 182 10.21 -17.37 12.87
N ASP A 183 11.27 -18.14 13.07
CA ASP A 183 12.55 -17.89 12.40
C ASP A 183 12.42 -17.97 10.89
N GLY A 184 12.96 -16.96 10.21
CA GLY A 184 12.90 -16.82 8.76
C GLY A 184 11.62 -16.16 8.24
N PHE A 185 10.71 -15.67 9.11
CA PHE A 185 9.55 -14.90 8.66
C PHE A 185 9.72 -13.41 8.90
N TYR A 186 9.48 -12.62 7.86
CA TYR A 186 9.64 -11.16 7.86
C TYR A 186 8.38 -10.48 7.33
N ILE A 187 8.08 -9.30 7.86
CA ILE A 187 6.89 -8.52 7.52
C ILE A 187 7.31 -7.13 7.04
N ASN A 188 6.73 -6.67 5.93
CA ASN A 188 6.78 -5.29 5.47
C ASN A 188 5.40 -4.89 4.98
N CYS A 189 4.61 -4.22 5.82
CA CYS A 189 3.21 -3.87 5.60
C CYS A 189 2.77 -2.68 6.45
N GLY A 190 1.46 -2.39 6.47
CA GLY A 190 0.89 -1.32 7.30
C GLY A 190 1.26 0.07 6.81
N TRP A 191 1.49 0.22 5.52
CA TRP A 191 1.93 1.47 4.90
C TRP A 191 0.83 2.49 4.72
N GLY A 192 -0.42 2.07 4.86
CA GLY A 192 -1.56 2.94 4.65
C GLY A 192 -1.47 3.63 3.28
N THR A 193 -1.41 4.97 3.28
CA THR A 193 -1.30 5.79 2.05
C THR A 193 0.14 6.16 1.66
N TRP A 194 1.17 5.66 2.38
CA TRP A 194 2.58 6.05 2.23
C TRP A 194 3.44 5.09 1.41
N GLY A 195 2.96 3.88 1.16
CA GLY A 195 3.76 2.76 0.68
C GLY A 195 4.56 3.03 -0.57
N PHE A 196 3.98 3.69 -1.56
CA PHE A 196 4.66 3.93 -2.83
C PHE A 196 5.91 4.79 -2.66
N LYS A 197 5.80 5.95 -2.00
CA LYS A 197 6.94 6.85 -1.79
C LYS A 197 7.97 6.29 -0.81
N GLY A 198 7.56 5.44 0.12
CA GLY A 198 8.43 4.76 1.08
C GLY A 198 9.15 3.53 0.50
N SER A 199 8.73 3.02 -0.66
CA SER A 199 9.21 1.73 -1.20
C SER A 199 10.72 1.62 -1.41
N PRO A 200 11.48 2.64 -1.86
CA PRO A 200 12.92 2.51 -2.03
C PRO A 200 13.63 2.29 -0.68
N ALA A 201 13.31 3.10 0.32
CA ALA A 201 13.93 3.01 1.64
C ALA A 201 13.51 1.73 2.38
N SER A 202 12.23 1.35 2.31
CA SER A 202 11.74 0.13 2.96
C SER A 202 12.29 -1.12 2.29
N GLY A 203 12.34 -1.15 0.97
CA GLY A 203 12.90 -2.27 0.22
C GLY A 203 14.38 -2.50 0.55
N TRP A 204 15.17 -1.43 0.59
CA TRP A 204 16.58 -1.49 0.96
C TRP A 204 16.77 -2.04 2.39
N ASN A 205 16.10 -1.45 3.38
CA ASN A 205 16.23 -1.88 4.76
C ASN A 205 15.68 -3.29 5.01
N THR A 206 14.61 -3.69 4.31
CA THR A 206 14.10 -5.07 4.36
C THR A 206 15.13 -6.03 3.79
N ALA A 207 15.75 -5.71 2.66
CA ALA A 207 16.79 -6.55 2.07
C ALA A 207 17.99 -6.74 3.00
N GLN A 208 18.47 -5.66 3.66
CA GLN A 208 19.52 -5.76 4.66
C GLN A 208 19.09 -6.63 5.86
N MET A 209 17.88 -6.40 6.38
CA MET A 209 17.34 -7.17 7.49
C MET A 209 17.31 -8.69 7.19
N VAL A 210 16.90 -9.05 5.98
CA VAL A 210 16.84 -10.47 5.54
C VAL A 210 18.24 -11.05 5.34
N ALA A 211 19.16 -10.31 4.72
CA ALA A 211 20.51 -10.76 4.45
C ALA A 211 21.36 -10.93 5.73
N GLU A 212 21.26 -9.97 6.63
CA GLU A 212 22.07 -9.93 7.85
C GLU A 212 21.38 -10.59 9.06
N ARG A 213 20.10 -10.96 8.93
CA ARG A 213 19.25 -11.46 10.03
C ARG A 213 19.26 -10.53 11.25
N LYS A 214 19.31 -9.24 10.99
CA LYS A 214 19.36 -8.19 12.00
C LYS A 214 18.51 -7.00 11.56
N THR A 215 17.77 -6.41 12.49
CA THR A 215 16.99 -5.20 12.22
C THR A 215 17.92 -4.00 12.07
N PRO A 216 17.97 -3.31 10.93
CA PRO A 216 18.69 -2.05 10.77
C PRO A 216 18.16 -0.95 11.70
N ASP A 217 19.04 -0.06 12.18
CA ASP A 217 18.66 1.01 13.12
C ASP A 217 17.57 1.94 12.55
N MET A 218 17.61 2.20 11.24
CA MET A 218 16.65 3.06 10.56
C MET A 218 15.20 2.56 10.69
N ILE A 219 14.98 1.27 10.76
CA ILE A 219 13.66 0.65 10.85
C ILE A 219 13.34 0.04 12.21
N ALA A 220 14.24 0.18 13.18
CA ALA A 220 14.11 -0.44 14.49
C ALA A 220 12.83 -0.02 15.25
N ALA A 221 12.36 1.21 15.03
CA ALA A 221 11.12 1.71 15.62
C ALA A 221 9.84 1.04 15.02
N PHE A 222 9.94 0.47 13.81
CA PHE A 222 8.78 -0.06 13.08
C PHE A 222 8.51 -1.54 13.32
N ARG A 223 9.12 -2.14 14.33
CA ARG A 223 8.87 -3.55 14.69
C ARG A 223 7.42 -3.77 15.12
N HIS A 224 6.89 -4.97 14.82
CA HIS A 224 5.50 -5.35 15.14
C HIS A 224 5.21 -5.40 16.65
N ASP A 225 6.22 -5.70 17.47
CA ASP A 225 6.11 -5.79 18.95
C ASP A 225 5.93 -4.42 19.64
N ARG A 226 6.07 -3.30 18.90
CA ARG A 226 5.86 -1.95 19.44
C ARG A 226 4.45 -1.74 19.99
N TYR A 227 3.46 -2.43 19.47
CA TYR A 227 2.07 -2.35 19.94
C TYR A 227 1.90 -2.98 21.31
N VAL A 228 2.49 -4.16 21.53
CA VAL A 228 2.49 -4.84 22.83
C VAL A 228 3.32 -4.06 23.86
N LYS A 229 4.43 -3.45 23.42
CA LYS A 229 5.32 -2.64 24.27
C LYS A 229 4.85 -1.21 24.47
N ASN A 230 3.71 -0.83 23.89
CA ASN A 230 3.18 0.54 23.90
C ASN A 230 4.19 1.61 23.45
N ARG A 231 4.96 1.32 22.38
CA ARG A 231 5.98 2.20 21.78
C ARG A 231 5.55 2.66 20.40
N LEU A 232 4.39 3.31 20.33
CA LEU A 232 3.80 3.77 19.07
C LEU A 232 4.66 4.85 18.43
N VAL A 233 4.77 4.83 17.10
CA VAL A 233 5.58 5.80 16.33
C VAL A 233 4.75 7.00 15.94
N GLY A 234 3.54 6.98 15.68
CA GLY A 234 2.64 8.10 15.39
C GLY A 234 3.04 8.92 14.17
N GLU A 235 2.48 8.63 13.00
CA GLU A 235 2.64 9.42 11.79
C GLU A 235 1.55 10.51 11.70
N LYS A 236 1.96 11.78 11.85
CA LYS A 236 1.04 12.93 11.92
C LYS A 236 0.50 13.39 10.56
N ALA A 237 1.15 13.02 9.47
CA ALA A 237 0.77 13.43 8.12
C ALA A 237 0.04 12.34 7.34
N ALA A 238 -0.23 11.18 7.93
CA ALA A 238 -0.99 10.11 7.30
C ALA A 238 -2.46 10.53 7.11
N ALA A 239 -3.04 10.14 5.98
CA ALA A 239 -4.47 10.24 5.80
C ALA A 239 -5.16 9.34 6.83
N SER A 240 -5.96 9.92 7.71
CA SER A 240 -6.82 9.18 8.64
C SER A 240 -8.09 8.71 7.93
N VAL A 241 -8.69 7.65 8.45
CA VAL A 241 -10.11 7.37 8.18
C VAL A 241 -10.87 8.55 8.77
N GLY A 242 -11.55 9.34 7.93
CA GLY A 242 -12.15 10.61 8.35
C GLY A 242 -13.04 10.45 9.58
N ASN A 243 -12.97 11.44 10.45
CA ASN A 243 -13.90 11.60 11.57
C ASN A 243 -15.28 11.96 11.07
#